data_1dc04dbeac5dc5052abddf59a4bd3c6e
#
_entry.id   1dc04dbeac5dc5052abddf59a4bd3c6e
#
_cell.length_a   1.000
_cell.length_b   1.000
_cell.length_c   1.000
_cell.angle_alpha   90.00
_cell.angle_beta   90.00
_cell.angle_gamma   90.00
#
_symmetry.space_group_name_H-M   'P 1'
#
loop_
_entity.id
_entity.type
_entity.pdbx_description
1 polymer ?
#
loop_
_entity_poly.entity_id
_entity_poly.type
_entity_poly.pdbx_seq_one_letter_code
_entity_poly.pdbx_strand_id
1 'polypeptide(L)'
;MSPCFRGTSKAEGVKTKITMKNITLNIDKVTGFVTREQILALEPQVKRAQAALEDGSLPGNDFLGWLHLPSSITKEHIADINATAQTLRENCEVVVVAGIGGSYLGARAVIEALSNNFAALMGDSKNPRVIFAGHNISEDYLYELTEYLKDKKFGVINISKSGTTTETALAFRLLKKQCEDQRGKEMASKVIVAITDAVKGAARITANKEGYKSFIIPDNVGGRFSVLTPVGLLPIAVAGFDIEALVNGAQDMEKNCAPTVPFEENIAAMYAATRNALYADGKKIEILVNYQPKLHFTSEWWKQLYGESEGKENKGIFPASVDFTTDLHSMGQWIQEGERTIFETVLSIEKPNSSLTVPSDEENLDGLNFLAGKHVDEVNKMAELGTQLAHVDGGVPNIRISIPELNAYYIGQLLYFFEIGCGISGYVLGVNPFNQPGVEAYKKNMFALLDKPGYEEESKAIRARL
;
A
#
# COMPACT_ATOMS: atom_id res chain seq x y z
N MET A 1 -40.65 53.93 34.37
CA MET A 1 -41.26 52.61 34.68
C MET A 1 -41.51 51.90 33.38
N SER A 2 -40.78 50.84 33.14
CA SER A 2 -41.20 49.70 32.36
C SER A 2 -39.99 48.83 32.11
N PRO A 3 -40.06 47.51 32.27
CA PRO A 3 -38.91 46.67 32.35
C PRO A 3 -38.49 46.08 30.99
N CYS A 4 -37.18 45.93 30.91
CA CYS A 4 -36.43 45.23 29.87
C CYS A 4 -36.76 43.74 29.84
N PHE A 5 -37.13 43.18 28.66
CA PHE A 5 -37.12 41.74 28.41
C PHE A 5 -35.87 41.42 27.57
N ARG A 6 -34.92 40.71 28.16
CA ARG A 6 -33.81 40.04 27.46
C ARG A 6 -34.31 38.70 26.96
N GLY A 7 -34.42 38.54 25.66
CA GLY A 7 -34.55 37.24 25.01
C GLY A 7 -33.18 36.72 24.61
N THR A 8 -32.71 35.68 25.29
CA THR A 8 -31.52 34.91 24.86
C THR A 8 -31.95 33.90 23.80
N SER A 9 -31.68 34.20 22.55
CA SER A 9 -31.78 33.19 21.48
C SER A 9 -30.54 32.32 21.53
N LYS A 10 -30.71 31.06 21.91
CA LYS A 10 -29.73 30.01 21.65
C LYS A 10 -29.67 29.75 20.14
N ALA A 11 -28.60 30.15 19.49
CA ALA A 11 -28.29 29.69 18.15
C ALA A 11 -27.83 28.23 18.26
N GLU A 12 -28.70 27.28 17.96
CA GLU A 12 -28.34 25.91 17.67
C GLU A 12 -27.52 25.91 16.36
N GLY A 13 -26.20 25.74 16.48
CA GLY A 13 -25.35 25.57 15.34
C GLY A 13 -25.67 24.25 14.63
N VAL A 14 -26.39 24.35 13.52
CA VAL A 14 -26.51 23.24 12.57
C VAL A 14 -25.11 22.91 12.08
N LYS A 15 -24.51 21.87 12.62
CA LYS A 15 -23.30 21.25 12.05
C LYS A 15 -23.71 20.65 10.72
N THR A 16 -23.50 21.39 9.64
CA THR A 16 -23.59 20.86 8.29
C THR A 16 -22.59 19.71 8.21
N LYS A 17 -23.07 18.47 8.14
CA LYS A 17 -22.24 17.30 7.86
C LYS A 17 -21.68 17.51 6.45
N ILE A 18 -20.43 17.93 6.35
CA ILE A 18 -19.70 17.93 5.07
C ILE A 18 -19.59 16.46 4.68
N THR A 19 -20.40 16.03 3.73
CA THR A 19 -20.29 14.68 3.16
C THR A 19 -19.00 14.67 2.35
N MET A 20 -17.98 13.97 2.82
CA MET A 20 -16.74 13.83 2.08
C MET A 20 -17.03 13.03 0.80
N LYS A 21 -16.50 13.51 -0.33
CA LYS A 21 -16.60 12.83 -1.62
C LYS A 21 -15.70 11.58 -1.57
N ASN A 22 -16.22 10.43 -1.98
CA ASN A 22 -15.44 9.20 -2.03
C ASN A 22 -14.54 9.15 -3.29
N ILE A 23 -13.58 8.23 -3.30
CA ILE A 23 -12.90 7.85 -4.55
C ILE A 23 -13.93 7.29 -5.53
N THR A 24 -13.69 7.47 -6.82
CA THR A 24 -14.62 7.04 -7.88
C THR A 24 -13.89 6.26 -8.96
N LEU A 25 -14.63 5.37 -9.62
CA LEU A 25 -14.17 4.57 -10.75
C LEU A 25 -14.85 5.04 -12.03
N ASN A 26 -14.07 5.23 -13.09
CA ASN A 26 -14.59 5.46 -14.44
C ASN A 26 -13.99 4.43 -15.40
N ILE A 27 -14.86 3.76 -16.16
CA ILE A 27 -14.52 2.72 -17.14
C ILE A 27 -14.95 3.08 -18.56
N ASP A 28 -15.34 4.34 -18.83
CA ASP A 28 -15.86 4.74 -20.14
C ASP A 28 -14.84 4.49 -21.26
N LYS A 29 -13.55 4.63 -20.97
CA LYS A 29 -12.45 4.38 -21.93
C LYS A 29 -12.08 2.90 -22.08
N VAL A 30 -12.84 2.01 -21.44
CA VAL A 30 -12.73 0.54 -21.60
C VAL A 30 -13.80 0.03 -22.57
N THR A 31 -14.97 0.69 -22.62
CA THR A 31 -16.15 0.19 -23.33
C THR A 31 -16.02 0.10 -24.86
N GLY A 32 -14.99 0.70 -25.44
CA GLY A 32 -14.61 0.53 -26.84
C GLY A 32 -13.86 -0.80 -27.13
N PHE A 33 -13.44 -1.53 -26.11
CA PHE A 33 -12.68 -2.79 -26.21
C PHE A 33 -13.51 -3.98 -25.73
N VAL A 34 -14.03 -3.90 -24.52
CA VAL A 34 -15.04 -4.83 -23.99
C VAL A 34 -16.31 -4.06 -23.72
N THR A 35 -17.46 -4.59 -24.17
CA THR A 35 -18.72 -3.85 -24.03
C THR A 35 -19.18 -3.81 -22.58
N ARG A 36 -20.05 -2.84 -22.24
CA ARG A 36 -20.65 -2.77 -20.92
C ARG A 36 -21.42 -4.04 -20.58
N GLU A 37 -22.12 -4.63 -21.56
CA GLU A 37 -22.86 -5.89 -21.42
C GLU A 37 -21.93 -7.05 -21.05
N GLN A 38 -20.73 -7.13 -21.67
CA GLN A 38 -19.72 -8.15 -21.32
C GLN A 38 -19.22 -7.99 -19.88
N ILE A 39 -19.03 -6.76 -19.40
CA ILE A 39 -18.65 -6.49 -18.01
C ILE A 39 -19.80 -6.87 -17.06
N LEU A 40 -21.04 -6.45 -17.38
CA LEU A 40 -22.23 -6.72 -16.56
C LEU A 40 -22.58 -8.22 -16.54
N ALA A 41 -22.25 -8.97 -17.58
CA ALA A 41 -22.45 -10.42 -17.63
C ALA A 41 -21.62 -11.18 -16.55
N LEU A 42 -20.60 -10.54 -15.96
CA LEU A 42 -19.82 -11.09 -14.84
C LEU A 42 -20.48 -10.89 -13.47
N GLU A 43 -21.58 -10.13 -13.37
CA GLU A 43 -22.27 -9.89 -12.09
C GLU A 43 -22.55 -11.17 -11.28
N PRO A 44 -23.08 -12.28 -11.86
CA PRO A 44 -23.31 -13.51 -11.10
C PRO A 44 -22.04 -14.13 -10.53
N GLN A 45 -20.90 -13.99 -11.23
CA GLN A 45 -19.61 -14.50 -10.77
C GLN A 45 -19.03 -13.61 -9.65
N VAL A 46 -19.15 -12.29 -9.81
CA VAL A 46 -18.74 -11.32 -8.79
C VAL A 46 -19.57 -11.48 -7.51
N LYS A 47 -20.89 -11.63 -7.62
CA LYS A 47 -21.76 -11.88 -6.46
C LYS A 47 -21.42 -13.17 -5.72
N ARG A 48 -21.09 -14.24 -6.46
CA ARG A 48 -20.58 -15.48 -5.84
C ARG A 48 -19.25 -15.26 -5.14
N ALA A 49 -18.33 -14.50 -5.75
CA ALA A 49 -17.05 -14.16 -5.13
C ALA A 49 -17.23 -13.34 -3.84
N GLN A 50 -18.10 -12.34 -3.86
CA GLN A 50 -18.45 -11.55 -2.67
C GLN A 50 -19.07 -12.41 -1.57
N ALA A 51 -20.03 -13.27 -1.90
CA ALA A 51 -20.64 -14.21 -0.94
C ALA A 51 -19.58 -15.14 -0.33
N ALA A 52 -18.65 -15.65 -1.15
CA ALA A 52 -17.59 -16.53 -0.68
C ALA A 52 -16.55 -15.82 0.21
N LEU A 53 -16.33 -14.52 0.02
CA LEU A 53 -15.53 -13.73 0.96
C LEU A 53 -16.23 -13.61 2.32
N GLU A 54 -17.56 -13.45 2.34
CA GLU A 54 -18.33 -13.30 3.58
C GLU A 54 -18.52 -14.63 4.32
N ASP A 55 -18.85 -15.71 3.61
CA ASP A 55 -19.18 -17.00 4.22
C ASP A 55 -18.00 -17.98 4.29
N GLY A 56 -16.87 -17.65 3.70
CA GLY A 56 -15.67 -18.49 3.71
C GLY A 56 -15.83 -19.79 2.92
N SER A 57 -16.72 -19.85 1.93
CA SER A 57 -17.05 -21.08 1.20
C SER A 57 -16.02 -21.50 0.14
N LEU A 58 -15.04 -20.65 -0.18
CA LEU A 58 -13.99 -20.91 -1.16
C LEU A 58 -12.60 -21.09 -0.53
N PRO A 59 -11.62 -21.70 -1.23
CA PRO A 59 -10.26 -21.89 -0.75
C PRO A 59 -9.59 -20.58 -0.34
N GLY A 60 -8.87 -20.61 0.80
CA GLY A 60 -8.21 -19.45 1.38
C GLY A 60 -8.99 -18.77 2.49
N ASN A 61 -10.11 -19.36 2.92
CA ASN A 61 -10.97 -18.87 3.98
C ASN A 61 -10.25 -18.69 5.35
N ASP A 62 -9.14 -19.38 5.56
CA ASP A 62 -8.28 -19.18 6.74
C ASP A 62 -7.63 -17.78 6.80
N PHE A 63 -7.71 -16.98 5.72
CA PHE A 63 -7.04 -15.69 5.57
C PHE A 63 -8.00 -14.53 5.25
N LEU A 64 -9.23 -14.56 5.75
CA LEU A 64 -10.24 -13.53 5.53
C LEU A 64 -10.32 -12.47 6.64
N GLY A 65 -9.41 -12.50 7.62
CA GLY A 65 -9.43 -11.56 8.76
C GLY A 65 -9.22 -10.08 8.38
N TRP A 66 -8.81 -9.81 7.17
CA TRP A 66 -8.68 -8.44 6.63
C TRP A 66 -10.02 -7.85 6.18
N LEU A 67 -11.01 -8.68 5.83
CA LEU A 67 -12.27 -8.26 5.19
C LEU A 67 -13.04 -7.25 6.03
N HIS A 68 -13.22 -7.51 7.32
CA HIS A 68 -13.88 -6.60 8.27
C HIS A 68 -12.89 -5.98 9.26
N LEU A 69 -11.60 -6.00 8.92
CA LEU A 69 -10.56 -5.41 9.76
C LEU A 69 -10.80 -3.92 10.02
N PRO A 70 -11.11 -3.07 9.00
CA PRO A 70 -11.29 -1.64 9.25
C PRO A 70 -12.37 -1.35 10.29
N SER A 71 -13.54 -1.97 10.18
CA SER A 71 -14.65 -1.78 11.14
C SER A 71 -14.39 -2.42 12.52
N SER A 72 -13.48 -3.38 12.62
CA SER A 72 -13.12 -4.05 13.88
C SER A 72 -12.05 -3.32 14.70
N ILE A 73 -11.34 -2.36 14.11
CA ILE A 73 -10.30 -1.60 14.81
C ILE A 73 -10.94 -0.67 15.84
N THR A 74 -10.62 -0.90 17.13
CA THR A 74 -11.18 -0.09 18.22
C THR A 74 -10.35 1.17 18.47
N LYS A 75 -10.97 2.15 19.16
CA LYS A 75 -10.26 3.37 19.58
C LYS A 75 -9.12 3.08 20.56
N GLU A 76 -9.30 2.09 21.41
CA GLU A 76 -8.29 1.64 22.36
C GLU A 76 -7.07 1.08 21.63
N HIS A 77 -7.30 0.32 20.54
CA HIS A 77 -6.21 -0.20 19.72
C HIS A 77 -5.43 0.93 19.02
N ILE A 78 -6.12 1.89 18.44
CA ILE A 78 -5.50 3.10 17.87
C ILE A 78 -4.73 3.88 18.94
N ALA A 79 -5.29 4.03 20.16
CA ALA A 79 -4.62 4.71 21.26
C ALA A 79 -3.34 4.00 21.71
N ASP A 80 -3.33 2.65 21.81
CA ASP A 80 -2.12 1.88 22.16
C ASP A 80 -1.02 2.00 21.10
N ILE A 81 -1.39 1.96 19.82
CA ILE A 81 -0.45 2.20 18.71
C ILE A 81 0.14 3.62 18.80
N ASN A 82 -0.71 4.63 18.98
CA ASN A 82 -0.27 6.03 19.08
C ASN A 82 0.62 6.27 20.31
N ALA A 83 0.32 5.66 21.46
CA ALA A 83 1.17 5.75 22.66
C ALA A 83 2.55 5.11 22.43
N THR A 84 2.59 3.96 21.76
CA THR A 84 3.85 3.31 21.38
C THR A 84 4.64 4.15 20.36
N ALA A 85 3.95 4.70 19.36
CA ALA A 85 4.57 5.61 18.39
C ALA A 85 5.13 6.87 19.08
N GLN A 86 4.42 7.42 20.06
CA GLN A 86 4.88 8.57 20.85
C GLN A 86 6.16 8.25 21.62
N THR A 87 6.24 7.06 22.25
CA THR A 87 7.46 6.61 22.94
C THR A 87 8.66 6.57 21.97
N LEU A 88 8.45 6.05 20.74
CA LEU A 88 9.51 6.03 19.72
C LEU A 88 9.88 7.45 19.26
N ARG A 89 8.90 8.34 19.04
CA ARG A 89 9.14 9.73 18.64
C ARG A 89 9.93 10.51 19.67
N GLU A 90 9.68 10.31 20.94
CA GLU A 90 10.38 11.02 22.03
C GLU A 90 11.82 10.54 22.22
N ASN A 91 12.11 9.30 21.84
CA ASN A 91 13.39 8.67 22.15
C ASN A 91 14.28 8.42 20.91
N CYS A 92 13.80 8.67 19.69
CA CYS A 92 14.52 8.31 18.47
C CYS A 92 14.53 9.46 17.46
N GLU A 93 15.65 9.63 16.77
CA GLU A 93 15.80 10.46 15.57
C GLU A 93 15.47 9.65 14.30
N VAL A 94 15.69 8.33 14.39
CA VAL A 94 15.46 7.36 13.32
C VAL A 94 14.75 6.13 13.88
N VAL A 95 13.77 5.63 13.18
CA VAL A 95 13.17 4.31 13.46
C VAL A 95 13.34 3.42 12.24
N VAL A 96 14.01 2.29 12.42
CA VAL A 96 14.21 1.31 11.36
C VAL A 96 13.15 0.24 11.44
N VAL A 97 12.37 0.09 10.38
CA VAL A 97 11.38 -0.98 10.23
C VAL A 97 12.07 -2.16 9.55
N ALA A 98 12.30 -3.23 10.30
CA ALA A 98 12.85 -4.47 9.78
C ALA A 98 11.70 -5.40 9.33
N GLY A 99 11.52 -5.55 8.03
CA GLY A 99 10.44 -6.33 7.42
C GLY A 99 10.62 -6.52 5.92
N ILE A 100 9.90 -7.50 5.35
CA ILE A 100 9.92 -7.77 3.90
C ILE A 100 8.49 -8.00 3.38
N GLY A 101 8.27 -7.73 2.10
CA GLY A 101 6.96 -7.89 1.46
C GLY A 101 5.88 -7.08 2.17
N GLY A 102 4.77 -7.73 2.56
CA GLY A 102 3.68 -7.07 3.29
C GLY A 102 4.07 -6.48 4.64
N SER A 103 5.20 -6.91 5.21
CA SER A 103 5.70 -6.36 6.48
C SER A 103 6.37 -4.99 6.32
N TYR A 104 6.53 -4.46 5.10
CA TYR A 104 7.07 -3.10 4.90
C TYR A 104 6.36 -2.31 3.79
N LEU A 105 5.91 -2.96 2.69
CA LEU A 105 5.40 -2.26 1.51
C LEU A 105 4.19 -1.37 1.81
N GLY A 106 3.22 -1.89 2.57
CA GLY A 106 2.02 -1.10 2.91
C GLY A 106 2.33 0.13 3.75
N ALA A 107 3.17 -0.02 4.78
CA ALA A 107 3.62 1.12 5.59
C ALA A 107 4.38 2.15 4.74
N ARG A 108 5.31 1.67 3.90
CA ARG A 108 6.11 2.53 3.03
C ARG A 108 5.24 3.29 2.03
N ALA A 109 4.28 2.61 1.41
CA ALA A 109 3.33 3.22 0.49
C ALA A 109 2.60 4.42 1.12
N VAL A 110 2.06 4.25 2.33
CA VAL A 110 1.35 5.32 3.02
C VAL A 110 2.29 6.44 3.46
N ILE A 111 3.44 6.10 4.04
CA ILE A 111 4.42 7.09 4.51
C ILE A 111 4.92 7.94 3.35
N GLU A 112 5.30 7.35 2.22
CA GLU A 112 5.79 8.11 1.06
C GLU A 112 4.67 8.92 0.39
N ALA A 113 3.46 8.36 0.26
CA ALA A 113 2.33 9.09 -0.29
C ALA A 113 1.97 10.36 0.48
N LEU A 114 2.18 10.36 1.79
CA LEU A 114 1.83 11.48 2.66
C LEU A 114 3.00 12.41 3.00
N SER A 115 4.24 11.96 2.78
CA SER A 115 5.45 12.73 3.08
C SER A 115 5.69 13.85 2.05
N ASN A 116 6.47 14.85 2.45
CA ASN A 116 7.11 15.75 1.50
C ASN A 116 8.17 14.96 0.69
N ASN A 117 8.24 15.16 -0.63
CA ASN A 117 9.22 14.48 -1.48
C ASN A 117 10.68 14.69 -1.04
N PHE A 118 10.96 15.81 -0.39
CA PHE A 118 12.28 16.19 0.10
C PHE A 118 12.44 16.02 1.61
N ALA A 119 11.52 15.30 2.28
CA ALA A 119 11.55 15.12 3.74
C ALA A 119 12.91 14.59 4.24
N ALA A 120 13.58 13.73 3.46
CA ALA A 120 14.91 13.20 3.81
C ALA A 120 16.01 14.28 3.87
N LEU A 121 15.84 15.40 3.15
CA LEU A 121 16.79 16.52 3.08
C LEU A 121 16.42 17.67 4.03
N MET A 122 15.18 17.67 4.54
CA MET A 122 14.74 18.72 5.48
C MET A 122 15.29 18.40 6.86
N GLY A 123 15.92 19.40 7.48
CA GLY A 123 16.34 19.36 8.89
C GLY A 123 15.12 19.45 9.83
N ASP A 124 15.34 19.19 11.12
CA ASP A 124 14.39 19.41 12.22
C ASP A 124 12.97 18.83 12.00
N SER A 125 12.90 17.57 11.65
CA SER A 125 11.63 16.83 11.68
C SER A 125 11.17 16.65 13.13
N LYS A 126 9.90 16.99 13.41
CA LYS A 126 9.26 16.70 14.72
C LYS A 126 9.10 15.19 14.96
N ASN A 127 9.20 14.37 13.92
CA ASN A 127 9.04 12.94 13.96
C ASN A 127 10.32 12.26 13.48
N PRO A 128 10.63 11.05 13.97
CA PRO A 128 11.79 10.30 13.51
C PRO A 128 11.70 9.99 12.01
N ARG A 129 12.84 9.89 11.37
CA ARG A 129 12.89 9.33 10.02
C ARG A 129 12.60 7.85 10.09
N VAL A 130 11.63 7.38 9.32
CA VAL A 130 11.34 5.96 9.17
C VAL A 130 12.14 5.43 7.99
N ILE A 131 13.01 4.46 8.27
CA ILE A 131 13.85 3.77 7.27
C ILE A 131 13.45 2.30 7.26
N PHE A 132 13.53 1.65 6.11
CA PHE A 132 13.17 0.24 5.97
C PHE A 132 14.43 -0.60 5.76
N ALA A 133 14.48 -1.77 6.42
CA ALA A 133 15.57 -2.75 6.29
C ALA A 133 15.01 -4.18 6.27
N GLY A 134 15.84 -5.15 5.90
CA GLY A 134 15.38 -6.54 5.83
C GLY A 134 14.43 -6.83 4.66
N HIS A 135 14.32 -5.91 3.71
CA HIS A 135 13.63 -6.10 2.44
C HIS A 135 14.58 -6.50 1.31
N ASN A 136 15.86 -6.58 1.61
CA ASN A 136 16.93 -7.10 0.77
C ASN A 136 18.06 -7.65 1.67
N ILE A 137 19.05 -8.30 1.08
CA ILE A 137 20.25 -8.84 1.74
C ILE A 137 21.54 -8.28 1.12
N SER A 138 21.47 -7.06 0.55
CA SER A 138 22.66 -6.36 0.04
C SER A 138 23.58 -6.01 1.21
N GLU A 139 24.84 -6.44 1.15
CA GLU A 139 25.86 -6.11 2.14
C GLU A 139 26.10 -4.60 2.17
N ASP A 140 26.21 -3.96 1.00
CA ASP A 140 26.42 -2.51 0.90
C ASP A 140 25.27 -1.73 1.57
N TYR A 141 24.02 -2.08 1.28
CA TYR A 141 22.87 -1.43 1.90
C TYR A 141 22.89 -1.55 3.42
N LEU A 142 23.14 -2.73 3.95
CA LEU A 142 23.16 -2.96 5.40
C LEU A 142 24.38 -2.28 6.05
N TYR A 143 25.53 -2.29 5.40
CA TYR A 143 26.73 -1.59 5.86
C TYR A 143 26.49 -0.08 5.92
N GLU A 144 26.04 0.53 4.84
CA GLU A 144 25.74 1.97 4.77
C GLU A 144 24.69 2.39 5.81
N LEU A 145 23.65 1.56 6.01
CA LEU A 145 22.66 1.79 7.04
C LEU A 145 23.28 1.77 8.46
N THR A 146 24.11 0.77 8.76
CA THR A 146 24.76 0.66 10.06
C THR A 146 25.73 1.83 10.31
N GLU A 147 26.47 2.28 9.28
CA GLU A 147 27.30 3.47 9.34
C GLU A 147 26.48 4.76 9.61
N TYR A 148 25.37 4.93 8.88
CA TYR A 148 24.46 6.08 9.08
C TYR A 148 23.91 6.12 10.50
N LEU A 149 23.66 4.98 11.11
CA LEU A 149 23.05 4.89 12.45
C LEU A 149 24.05 5.07 13.59
N LYS A 150 25.38 5.08 13.34
CA LYS A 150 26.40 5.16 14.40
C LYS A 150 26.20 6.33 15.36
N ASP A 151 25.84 7.51 14.84
CA ASP A 151 25.69 8.73 15.61
C ASP A 151 24.22 9.11 15.84
N LYS A 152 23.28 8.18 15.62
CA LYS A 152 21.85 8.42 15.73
C LYS A 152 21.23 7.74 16.94
N LYS A 153 20.31 8.45 17.59
CA LYS A 153 19.38 7.78 18.51
C LYS A 153 18.34 7.06 17.68
N PHE A 154 18.53 5.76 17.47
CA PHE A 154 17.58 5.00 16.69
C PHE A 154 16.82 3.94 17.50
N GLY A 155 15.66 3.58 17.00
CA GLY A 155 14.84 2.45 17.46
C GLY A 155 14.56 1.49 16.31
N VAL A 156 13.97 0.33 16.62
CA VAL A 156 13.67 -0.71 15.64
C VAL A 156 12.24 -1.22 15.80
N ILE A 157 11.49 -1.31 14.72
CA ILE A 157 10.24 -2.07 14.65
C ILE A 157 10.53 -3.34 13.87
N ASN A 158 10.61 -4.48 14.57
CA ASN A 158 10.84 -5.78 13.95
C ASN A 158 9.51 -6.45 13.61
N ILE A 159 9.23 -6.61 12.32
CA ILE A 159 7.98 -7.14 11.80
C ILE A 159 8.22 -8.48 11.13
N SER A 160 7.94 -9.56 11.85
CA SER A 160 8.05 -10.91 11.33
C SER A 160 7.17 -11.87 12.13
N LYS A 161 6.27 -12.59 11.47
CA LYS A 161 5.38 -13.55 12.14
C LYS A 161 6.19 -14.67 12.80
N SER A 162 7.10 -15.31 12.08
CA SER A 162 7.95 -16.39 12.60
C SER A 162 9.21 -15.90 13.32
N GLY A 163 9.75 -14.75 12.90
CA GLY A 163 11.08 -14.28 13.32
C GLY A 163 12.24 -15.04 12.64
N THR A 164 11.96 -15.87 11.64
CA THR A 164 12.96 -16.70 10.94
C THR A 164 13.07 -16.41 9.44
N THR A 165 12.30 -15.42 8.93
CA THR A 165 12.50 -14.94 7.55
C THR A 165 13.91 -14.39 7.44
N THR A 166 14.71 -14.96 6.54
CA THR A 166 16.16 -14.76 6.50
C THR A 166 16.55 -13.29 6.42
N GLU A 167 15.96 -12.56 5.51
CA GLU A 167 16.25 -11.14 5.25
C GLU A 167 15.98 -10.28 6.47
N THR A 168 14.79 -10.42 7.04
CA THR A 168 14.36 -9.67 8.23
C THR A 168 15.15 -10.06 9.47
N ALA A 169 15.39 -11.37 9.66
CA ALA A 169 16.15 -11.88 10.82
C ALA A 169 17.61 -11.43 10.81
N LEU A 170 18.22 -11.38 9.62
CA LEU A 170 19.60 -10.89 9.44
C LEU A 170 19.68 -9.40 9.78
N ALA A 171 18.82 -8.58 9.18
CA ALA A 171 18.78 -7.15 9.46
C ALA A 171 18.50 -6.87 10.95
N PHE A 172 17.53 -7.55 11.53
CA PHE A 172 17.18 -7.36 12.95
C PHE A 172 18.34 -7.76 13.88
N ARG A 173 19.06 -8.84 13.57
CA ARG A 173 20.23 -9.28 14.38
C ARG A 173 21.32 -8.19 14.43
N LEU A 174 21.61 -7.57 13.29
CA LEU A 174 22.60 -6.47 13.21
C LEU A 174 22.11 -5.23 13.95
N LEU A 175 20.87 -4.80 13.67
CA LEU A 175 20.28 -3.59 14.26
C LEU A 175 20.06 -3.72 15.77
N LYS A 176 19.60 -4.90 16.25
CA LYS A 176 19.46 -5.16 17.71
C LYS A 176 20.79 -5.00 18.41
N LYS A 177 21.82 -5.67 17.89
CA LYS A 177 23.18 -5.59 18.49
C LYS A 177 23.68 -4.14 18.53
N GLN A 178 23.58 -3.42 17.41
CA GLN A 178 24.03 -2.03 17.35
C GLN A 178 23.24 -1.13 18.29
N CYS A 179 21.92 -1.28 18.39
CA CYS A 179 21.08 -0.51 19.29
C CYS A 179 21.46 -0.78 20.78
N GLU A 180 21.68 -2.03 21.14
CA GLU A 180 22.12 -2.39 22.50
C GLU A 180 23.53 -1.85 22.83
N ASP A 181 24.47 -1.93 21.87
CA ASP A 181 25.84 -1.39 22.04
C ASP A 181 25.86 0.13 22.21
N GLN A 182 25.04 0.86 21.45
CA GLN A 182 25.00 2.32 21.50
C GLN A 182 24.16 2.90 22.65
N ARG A 183 23.05 2.23 23.01
CA ARG A 183 22.04 2.80 23.90
C ARG A 183 21.91 2.06 25.23
N GLY A 184 22.55 0.90 25.37
CA GLY A 184 22.37 0.00 26.50
C GLY A 184 21.08 -0.80 26.41
N LYS A 185 21.05 -1.97 27.06
CA LYS A 185 19.91 -2.92 26.97
C LYS A 185 18.59 -2.34 27.49
N GLU A 186 18.62 -1.53 28.54
CA GLU A 186 17.43 -0.92 29.10
C GLU A 186 16.74 0.03 28.12
N MET A 187 17.52 0.92 27.48
CA MET A 187 16.95 1.82 26.46
C MET A 187 16.58 1.05 25.20
N ALA A 188 17.36 0.08 24.75
CA ALA A 188 17.04 -0.77 23.62
C ALA A 188 15.68 -1.48 23.84
N SER A 189 15.40 -1.97 25.04
CA SER A 189 14.11 -2.62 25.33
C SER A 189 12.90 -1.66 25.23
N LYS A 190 13.10 -0.36 25.42
CA LYS A 190 12.06 0.67 25.28
C LYS A 190 11.83 1.10 23.83
N VAL A 191 12.85 1.02 22.97
CA VAL A 191 12.78 1.52 21.59
C VAL A 191 12.81 0.43 20.52
N ILE A 192 12.89 -0.83 20.92
CA ILE A 192 12.66 -1.97 20.05
C ILE A 192 11.23 -2.48 20.27
N VAL A 193 10.45 -2.52 19.20
CA VAL A 193 9.08 -3.03 19.20
C VAL A 193 9.00 -4.24 18.30
N ALA A 194 8.33 -5.30 18.74
CA ALA A 194 8.10 -6.50 17.93
C ALA A 194 6.66 -6.55 17.44
N ILE A 195 6.44 -6.76 16.15
CA ILE A 195 5.13 -7.08 15.59
C ILE A 195 5.23 -8.51 15.05
N THR A 196 4.57 -9.46 15.72
CA THR A 196 4.84 -10.88 15.53
C THR A 196 3.66 -11.76 15.91
N ASP A 197 3.83 -13.08 15.82
CA ASP A 197 2.85 -14.07 16.27
C ASP A 197 2.46 -13.88 17.75
N ALA A 198 1.24 -14.27 18.10
CA ALA A 198 0.72 -14.11 19.47
C ALA A 198 1.46 -14.97 20.50
N VAL A 199 1.85 -16.20 20.15
CA VAL A 199 2.30 -17.23 21.10
C VAL A 199 3.62 -17.91 20.75
N LYS A 200 4.00 -17.99 19.47
CA LYS A 200 5.12 -18.79 18.96
C LYS A 200 6.08 -18.03 18.06
N GLY A 201 7.18 -18.68 17.72
CA GLY A 201 8.20 -18.13 16.81
C GLY A 201 9.33 -17.39 17.53
N ALA A 202 10.46 -17.29 16.82
CA ALA A 202 11.69 -16.70 17.36
C ALA A 202 11.51 -15.23 17.77
N ALA A 203 10.73 -14.46 17.00
CA ALA A 203 10.47 -13.05 17.31
C ALA A 203 9.64 -12.89 18.60
N ARG A 204 8.61 -13.75 18.83
CA ARG A 204 7.82 -13.76 20.06
C ARG A 204 8.68 -14.13 21.27
N ILE A 205 9.49 -15.19 21.15
CA ILE A 205 10.39 -15.63 22.22
C ILE A 205 11.37 -14.50 22.58
N THR A 206 11.96 -13.86 21.56
CA THR A 206 12.87 -12.73 21.77
C THR A 206 12.17 -11.56 22.44
N ALA A 207 10.99 -11.17 21.99
CA ALA A 207 10.23 -10.06 22.56
C ALA A 207 9.91 -10.29 24.06
N ASN A 208 9.47 -11.51 24.40
CA ASN A 208 9.17 -11.88 25.79
C ASN A 208 10.44 -11.87 26.66
N LYS A 209 11.54 -12.41 26.16
CA LYS A 209 12.81 -12.50 26.89
C LYS A 209 13.42 -11.13 27.16
N GLU A 210 13.41 -10.25 26.17
CA GLU A 210 14.05 -8.93 26.23
C GLU A 210 13.09 -7.84 26.77
N GLY A 211 11.80 -8.17 26.98
CA GLY A 211 10.79 -7.22 27.48
C GLY A 211 10.34 -6.18 26.46
N TYR A 212 10.39 -6.48 25.17
CA TYR A 212 9.95 -5.52 24.13
C TYR A 212 8.43 -5.33 24.14
N LYS A 213 7.98 -4.09 23.98
CA LYS A 213 6.58 -3.83 23.60
C LYS A 213 6.29 -4.62 22.33
N SER A 214 5.14 -5.27 22.27
CA SER A 214 4.80 -6.08 21.11
C SER A 214 3.34 -5.92 20.71
N PHE A 215 3.10 -6.09 19.40
CA PHE A 215 1.79 -6.20 18.77
C PHE A 215 1.66 -7.56 18.07
N ILE A 216 0.42 -7.97 17.85
CA ILE A 216 0.11 -9.25 17.24
C ILE A 216 -0.14 -9.06 15.74
N ILE A 217 0.45 -9.93 14.92
CA ILE A 217 0.03 -10.14 13.55
C ILE A 217 -1.11 -11.17 13.59
N PRO A 218 -2.35 -10.82 13.22
CA PRO A 218 -3.45 -11.77 13.23
C PRO A 218 -3.15 -13.00 12.35
N ASP A 219 -3.51 -14.18 12.83
CA ASP A 219 -3.22 -15.44 12.11
C ASP A 219 -3.96 -15.55 10.79
N ASN A 220 -5.15 -14.98 10.74
CA ASN A 220 -6.05 -14.98 9.61
C ASN A 220 -5.89 -13.78 8.66
N VAL A 221 -4.80 -13.02 8.76
CA VAL A 221 -4.46 -11.92 7.84
C VAL A 221 -3.17 -12.25 7.10
N GLY A 222 -3.25 -12.33 5.79
CA GLY A 222 -2.08 -12.51 4.92
C GLY A 222 -1.20 -11.25 4.88
N GLY A 223 0.12 -11.43 4.64
CA GLY A 223 1.08 -10.31 4.67
C GLY A 223 0.69 -9.13 3.77
N ARG A 224 0.28 -9.39 2.53
CA ARG A 224 -0.12 -8.35 1.56
C ARG A 224 -1.43 -7.64 1.86
N PHE A 225 -2.24 -8.17 2.79
CA PHE A 225 -3.48 -7.60 3.31
C PHE A 225 -3.34 -7.00 4.72
N SER A 226 -2.11 -6.80 5.21
CA SER A 226 -1.87 -6.49 6.62
C SER A 226 -1.63 -5.00 6.93
N VAL A 227 -1.73 -4.12 5.94
CA VAL A 227 -1.40 -2.68 6.13
C VAL A 227 -2.23 -2.00 7.22
N LEU A 228 -3.49 -2.39 7.40
CA LEU A 228 -4.38 -1.85 8.43
C LEU A 228 -4.28 -2.59 9.79
N THR A 229 -3.36 -3.56 9.92
CA THR A 229 -2.95 -4.11 11.22
C THR A 229 -1.82 -3.26 11.83
N PRO A 230 -1.35 -3.54 13.05
CA PRO A 230 -0.16 -2.88 13.60
C PRO A 230 1.07 -2.92 12.68
N VAL A 231 1.13 -3.89 11.75
CA VAL A 231 2.19 -4.01 10.73
C VAL A 231 2.37 -2.71 9.93
N GLY A 232 1.28 -2.11 9.49
CA GLY A 232 1.31 -0.82 8.78
C GLY A 232 1.09 0.35 9.72
N LEU A 233 0.10 0.25 10.63
CA LEU A 233 -0.35 1.39 11.45
C LEU A 233 0.74 1.93 12.36
N LEU A 234 1.59 1.08 12.99
CA LEU A 234 2.62 1.58 13.89
C LEU A 234 3.73 2.38 13.17
N PRO A 235 4.35 1.89 12.09
CA PRO A 235 5.31 2.70 11.34
C PRO A 235 4.73 4.02 10.81
N ILE A 236 3.47 4.00 10.33
CA ILE A 236 2.77 5.18 9.84
C ILE A 236 2.56 6.21 10.96
N ALA A 237 2.13 5.75 12.15
CA ALA A 237 1.98 6.62 13.32
C ALA A 237 3.33 7.18 13.80
N VAL A 238 4.41 6.39 13.75
CA VAL A 238 5.77 6.85 14.09
C VAL A 238 6.23 7.96 13.14
N ALA A 239 5.93 7.83 11.86
CA ALA A 239 6.20 8.88 10.86
C ALA A 239 5.37 10.16 11.08
N GLY A 240 4.38 10.13 11.99
CA GLY A 240 3.58 11.29 12.39
C GLY A 240 2.29 11.47 11.59
N PHE A 241 1.85 10.47 10.84
CA PHE A 241 0.61 10.53 10.08
C PHE A 241 -0.59 10.03 10.89
N ASP A 242 -1.76 10.54 10.54
CA ASP A 242 -3.03 10.27 11.21
C ASP A 242 -3.58 8.89 10.82
N ILE A 243 -3.34 7.90 11.68
CA ILE A 243 -3.83 6.54 11.47
C ILE A 243 -5.33 6.39 11.75
N GLU A 244 -5.95 7.29 12.53
CA GLU A 244 -7.40 7.29 12.73
C GLU A 244 -8.11 7.72 11.45
N ALA A 245 -7.64 8.78 10.79
CA ALA A 245 -8.15 9.20 9.49
C ALA A 245 -7.97 8.10 8.43
N LEU A 246 -6.82 7.42 8.42
CA LEU A 246 -6.55 6.29 7.51
C LEU A 246 -7.58 5.16 7.70
N VAL A 247 -7.80 4.74 8.94
CA VAL A 247 -8.77 3.69 9.28
C VAL A 247 -10.19 4.12 8.97
N ASN A 248 -10.57 5.37 9.26
CA ASN A 248 -11.90 5.91 8.93
C ASN A 248 -12.16 5.87 7.41
N GLY A 249 -11.15 6.20 6.60
CA GLY A 249 -11.24 6.08 5.14
C GLY A 249 -11.50 4.64 4.69
N ALA A 250 -10.76 3.68 5.26
CA ALA A 250 -10.95 2.27 4.98
C ALA A 250 -12.33 1.75 5.42
N GLN A 251 -12.82 2.18 6.60
CA GLN A 251 -14.17 1.84 7.09
C GLN A 251 -15.29 2.35 6.17
N ASP A 252 -15.14 3.54 5.64
CA ASP A 252 -16.14 4.08 4.72
C ASP A 252 -16.09 3.35 3.37
N MET A 253 -14.90 2.95 2.90
CA MET A 253 -14.77 2.12 1.71
C MET A 253 -15.29 0.69 1.92
N GLU A 254 -15.10 0.08 3.10
CA GLU A 254 -15.71 -1.20 3.49
C GLU A 254 -17.23 -1.17 3.31
N LYS A 255 -17.90 -0.10 3.78
CA LYS A 255 -19.34 0.09 3.60
C LYS A 255 -19.73 0.27 2.14
N ASN A 256 -18.96 1.07 1.39
CA ASN A 256 -19.22 1.38 -0.01
C ASN A 256 -18.98 0.19 -0.96
N CYS A 257 -18.20 -0.79 -0.52
CA CYS A 257 -17.93 -2.03 -1.27
C CYS A 257 -18.62 -3.27 -0.71
N ALA A 258 -19.52 -3.10 0.29
CA ALA A 258 -20.26 -4.21 0.87
C ALA A 258 -21.12 -4.95 -0.18
N PRO A 259 -21.38 -6.26 -0.02
CA PRO A 259 -22.19 -7.05 -0.97
C PRO A 259 -23.64 -6.55 -1.15
N THR A 260 -24.12 -5.74 -0.19
CA THR A 260 -25.45 -5.10 -0.24
C THR A 260 -25.52 -3.89 -1.18
N VAL A 261 -24.38 -3.34 -1.59
CA VAL A 261 -24.33 -2.24 -2.57
C VAL A 261 -24.66 -2.80 -3.95
N PRO A 262 -25.54 -2.15 -4.73
CA PRO A 262 -25.83 -2.58 -6.09
C PRO A 262 -24.55 -2.75 -6.93
N PHE A 263 -24.51 -3.76 -7.77
CA PHE A 263 -23.31 -4.15 -8.51
C PHE A 263 -22.66 -2.97 -9.28
N GLU A 264 -23.48 -2.22 -10.02
CA GLU A 264 -23.00 -1.09 -10.82
C GLU A 264 -22.56 0.14 -9.98
N GLU A 265 -22.96 0.21 -8.71
CA GLU A 265 -22.57 1.26 -7.77
C GLU A 265 -21.36 0.84 -6.92
N ASN A 266 -21.07 -0.47 -6.83
CA ASN A 266 -19.95 -1.01 -6.09
C ASN A 266 -18.67 -0.95 -6.93
N ILE A 267 -17.87 0.09 -6.68
CA ILE A 267 -16.68 0.37 -7.49
C ILE A 267 -15.64 -0.75 -7.48
N ALA A 268 -15.50 -1.50 -6.39
CA ALA A 268 -14.56 -2.62 -6.32
C ALA A 268 -15.08 -3.84 -7.11
N ALA A 269 -16.38 -4.11 -7.04
CA ALA A 269 -17.03 -5.15 -7.85
C ALA A 269 -16.92 -4.84 -9.35
N MET A 270 -17.19 -3.59 -9.75
CA MET A 270 -17.05 -3.13 -11.13
C MET A 270 -15.59 -3.17 -11.61
N TYR A 271 -14.63 -2.79 -10.77
CA TYR A 271 -13.21 -2.90 -11.09
C TYR A 271 -12.80 -4.35 -11.33
N ALA A 272 -13.17 -5.26 -10.43
CA ALA A 272 -12.88 -6.69 -10.57
C ALA A 272 -13.52 -7.30 -11.82
N ALA A 273 -14.77 -6.96 -12.12
CA ALA A 273 -15.45 -7.38 -13.34
C ALA A 273 -14.75 -6.87 -14.60
N THR A 274 -14.42 -5.58 -14.63
CA THR A 274 -13.75 -4.94 -15.78
C THR A 274 -12.39 -5.59 -16.06
N ARG A 275 -11.57 -5.82 -15.03
CA ARG A 275 -10.28 -6.52 -15.16
C ARG A 275 -10.44 -7.91 -15.74
N ASN A 276 -11.39 -8.69 -15.25
CA ASN A 276 -11.62 -10.05 -15.72
C ASN A 276 -12.22 -10.09 -17.14
N ALA A 277 -13.06 -9.11 -17.52
CA ALA A 277 -13.53 -8.97 -18.90
C ALA A 277 -12.37 -8.67 -19.86
N LEU A 278 -11.48 -7.72 -19.49
CA LEU A 278 -10.27 -7.40 -20.26
C LEU A 278 -9.31 -8.60 -20.33
N TYR A 279 -9.16 -9.37 -19.24
CA TYR A 279 -8.34 -10.58 -19.25
C TYR A 279 -8.89 -11.63 -20.22
N ALA A 280 -10.21 -11.82 -20.26
CA ALA A 280 -10.87 -12.70 -21.22
C ALA A 280 -10.70 -12.23 -22.67
N ASP A 281 -10.62 -10.91 -22.89
CA ASP A 281 -10.33 -10.29 -24.20
C ASP A 281 -8.84 -10.34 -24.58
N GLY A 282 -7.98 -10.97 -23.79
CA GLY A 282 -6.55 -11.13 -24.08
C GLY A 282 -5.64 -10.06 -23.49
N LYS A 283 -6.15 -9.12 -22.72
CA LYS A 283 -5.32 -8.14 -21.97
C LYS A 283 -4.73 -8.83 -20.75
N LYS A 284 -3.44 -9.13 -20.80
CA LYS A 284 -2.75 -9.96 -19.78
C LYS A 284 -1.90 -9.17 -18.80
N ILE A 285 -1.70 -7.87 -19.07
CA ILE A 285 -0.86 -7.00 -18.26
C ILE A 285 -1.69 -5.77 -17.88
N GLU A 286 -1.78 -5.49 -16.59
CA GLU A 286 -2.33 -4.25 -16.06
C GLU A 286 -1.19 -3.34 -15.63
N ILE A 287 -1.20 -2.11 -16.15
CA ILE A 287 -0.23 -1.08 -15.79
C ILE A 287 -0.93 -0.06 -14.88
N LEU A 288 -0.54 -0.04 -13.60
CA LEU A 288 -0.97 1.02 -12.69
C LEU A 288 -0.17 2.29 -12.97
N VAL A 289 -0.88 3.35 -13.32
CA VAL A 289 -0.31 4.63 -13.75
C VAL A 289 -0.54 5.69 -12.68
N ASN A 290 0.48 6.44 -12.31
CA ASN A 290 0.31 7.63 -11.49
C ASN A 290 1.04 8.84 -12.10
N TYR A 291 0.58 10.05 -11.75
CA TYR A 291 1.17 11.35 -12.13
C TYR A 291 1.71 12.10 -10.91
N GLN A 292 1.83 11.38 -9.78
CA GLN A 292 2.34 11.92 -8.52
C GLN A 292 3.46 11.01 -8.01
N PRO A 293 4.73 11.45 -8.01
CA PRO A 293 5.89 10.63 -7.60
C PRO A 293 5.72 9.98 -6.22
N LYS A 294 4.95 10.61 -5.34
CA LYS A 294 4.62 10.08 -4.00
C LYS A 294 3.87 8.75 -4.03
N LEU A 295 3.23 8.39 -5.14
CA LEU A 295 2.46 7.16 -5.29
C LEU A 295 3.30 5.98 -5.80
N HIS A 296 4.59 6.17 -6.05
CA HIS A 296 5.49 5.10 -6.50
C HIS A 296 5.37 3.84 -5.61
N PHE A 297 5.53 3.97 -4.30
CA PHE A 297 5.41 2.81 -3.40
C PHE A 297 3.96 2.34 -3.19
N THR A 298 2.96 3.13 -3.50
CA THR A 298 1.58 2.64 -3.62
C THR A 298 1.46 1.64 -4.76
N SER A 299 2.13 1.91 -5.88
CA SER A 299 2.20 0.97 -7.02
C SER A 299 3.00 -0.28 -6.67
N GLU A 300 4.10 -0.18 -5.90
CA GLU A 300 4.88 -1.34 -5.45
C GLU A 300 4.07 -2.25 -4.50
N TRP A 301 3.31 -1.66 -3.55
CA TRP A 301 2.40 -2.39 -2.69
C TRP A 301 1.29 -3.07 -3.52
N TRP A 302 0.70 -2.37 -4.48
CA TRP A 302 -0.33 -2.90 -5.36
C TRP A 302 0.18 -4.07 -6.22
N LYS A 303 1.42 -4.00 -6.73
CA LYS A 303 2.05 -5.11 -7.46
C LYS A 303 2.18 -6.37 -6.59
N GLN A 304 2.56 -6.23 -5.33
CA GLN A 304 2.58 -7.37 -4.41
C GLN A 304 1.16 -7.91 -4.18
N LEU A 305 0.20 -7.02 -3.91
CA LEU A 305 -1.18 -7.42 -3.65
C LEU A 305 -1.74 -8.28 -4.78
N TYR A 306 -1.67 -7.79 -6.01
CA TYR A 306 -2.24 -8.50 -7.18
C TYR A 306 -1.34 -9.64 -7.68
N GLY A 307 -0.03 -9.46 -7.73
CA GLY A 307 0.90 -10.47 -8.22
C GLY A 307 0.86 -11.76 -7.40
N GLU A 308 0.91 -11.65 -6.07
CA GLU A 308 0.82 -12.81 -5.18
C GLU A 308 -0.61 -13.40 -5.12
N SER A 309 -1.64 -12.61 -5.38
CA SER A 309 -3.03 -13.08 -5.28
C SER A 309 -3.52 -13.77 -6.55
N GLU A 310 -3.19 -13.26 -7.72
CA GLU A 310 -3.74 -13.74 -9.00
C GLU A 310 -2.77 -14.61 -9.82
N GLY A 311 -1.46 -14.41 -9.72
CA GLY A 311 -0.45 -15.13 -10.49
C GLY A 311 -0.30 -16.59 -10.07
N LYS A 312 -1.28 -17.44 -10.40
CA LYS A 312 -1.37 -18.86 -10.00
C LYS A 312 -1.93 -19.74 -11.09
N GLU A 313 -1.59 -21.03 -11.07
CA GLU A 313 -2.16 -22.03 -11.98
C GLU A 313 -2.01 -21.66 -13.47
N ASN A 314 -0.91 -20.97 -13.83
CA ASN A 314 -0.66 -20.41 -15.16
C ASN A 314 -1.71 -19.40 -15.63
N LYS A 315 -2.39 -18.74 -14.69
CA LYS A 315 -3.36 -17.66 -14.90
C LYS A 315 -2.88 -16.37 -14.23
N GLY A 316 -3.57 -15.29 -14.48
CA GLY A 316 -3.44 -14.03 -13.78
C GLY A 316 -3.05 -12.88 -14.70
N ILE A 317 -3.47 -11.69 -14.28
CA ILE A 317 -3.07 -10.44 -14.90
C ILE A 317 -1.72 -10.03 -14.29
N PHE A 318 -0.71 -9.81 -15.13
CA PHE A 318 0.61 -9.39 -14.65
C PHE A 318 0.56 -7.91 -14.21
N PRO A 319 0.84 -7.59 -12.94
CA PRO A 319 0.79 -6.22 -12.46
C PRO A 319 2.10 -5.49 -12.75
N ALA A 320 2.04 -4.46 -13.57
CA ALA A 320 3.12 -3.53 -13.86
C ALA A 320 2.77 -2.13 -13.35
N SER A 321 3.72 -1.21 -13.31
CA SER A 321 3.45 0.20 -12.98
C SER A 321 4.39 1.13 -13.73
N VAL A 322 3.94 2.37 -13.91
CA VAL A 322 4.72 3.48 -14.46
C VAL A 322 4.44 4.77 -13.69
N ASP A 323 5.47 5.61 -13.60
CA ASP A 323 5.39 6.95 -13.01
C ASP A 323 5.43 7.99 -14.14
N PHE A 324 4.28 8.53 -14.53
CA PHE A 324 4.22 9.57 -15.55
C PHE A 324 4.45 10.96 -14.91
N THR A 325 5.00 11.91 -15.63
CA THR A 325 5.37 11.90 -17.07
C THR A 325 6.73 11.24 -17.40
N THR A 326 7.56 10.93 -16.37
CA THR A 326 8.93 10.45 -16.65
C THR A 326 8.93 9.19 -17.52
N ASP A 327 8.07 8.24 -17.26
CA ASP A 327 8.00 6.99 -18.02
C ASP A 327 7.33 7.13 -19.41
N LEU A 328 6.75 8.28 -19.73
CA LEU A 328 6.39 8.59 -21.13
C LEU A 328 7.63 8.68 -22.02
N HIS A 329 8.79 9.04 -21.43
CA HIS A 329 10.08 9.11 -22.12
C HIS A 329 10.85 7.78 -22.07
N SER A 330 10.22 6.70 -21.63
CA SER A 330 10.77 5.33 -21.60
C SER A 330 9.74 4.31 -22.07
N MET A 331 8.75 4.00 -21.27
CA MET A 331 7.70 3.01 -21.54
C MET A 331 6.60 3.52 -22.46
N GLY A 332 6.47 4.84 -22.63
CA GLY A 332 5.43 5.46 -23.46
C GLY A 332 5.42 4.92 -24.90
N GLN A 333 6.58 4.72 -25.51
CA GLN A 333 6.68 4.14 -26.85
C GLN A 333 6.08 2.71 -26.89
N TRP A 334 6.41 1.88 -25.92
CA TRP A 334 5.91 0.51 -25.90
C TRP A 334 4.41 0.45 -25.63
N ILE A 335 3.92 1.29 -24.73
CA ILE A 335 2.49 1.38 -24.43
C ILE A 335 1.72 1.83 -25.66
N GLN A 336 2.23 2.84 -26.40
CA GLN A 336 1.57 3.38 -27.57
C GLN A 336 1.58 2.44 -28.79
N GLU A 337 2.68 1.72 -29.05
CA GLU A 337 2.88 0.97 -30.31
C GLU A 337 3.29 -0.50 -30.11
N GLY A 338 3.47 -0.98 -28.86
CA GLY A 338 3.82 -2.38 -28.57
C GLY A 338 2.63 -3.33 -28.74
N GLU A 339 2.74 -4.54 -28.18
CA GLU A 339 1.68 -5.54 -28.21
C GLU A 339 0.42 -5.08 -27.46
N ARG A 340 -0.74 -5.37 -28.02
CA ARG A 340 -2.05 -4.97 -27.46
C ARG A 340 -2.53 -5.89 -26.34
N THR A 341 -1.60 -6.42 -25.54
CA THR A 341 -1.87 -7.31 -24.38
C THR A 341 -2.04 -6.57 -23.06
N ILE A 342 -1.96 -5.24 -23.07
CA ILE A 342 -1.99 -4.36 -21.90
C ILE A 342 -3.31 -3.60 -21.77
N PHE A 343 -3.58 -3.14 -20.55
CA PHE A 343 -4.51 -2.06 -20.22
C PHE A 343 -3.95 -1.24 -19.07
N GLU A 344 -4.44 -0.03 -18.88
CA GLU A 344 -4.00 0.89 -17.84
C GLU A 344 -5.08 1.11 -16.79
N THR A 345 -4.64 1.27 -15.53
CA THR A 345 -5.43 1.79 -14.42
C THR A 345 -4.77 3.05 -13.89
N VAL A 346 -5.37 4.19 -14.15
CA VAL A 346 -4.81 5.53 -13.86
C VAL A 346 -5.31 6.03 -12.52
N LEU A 347 -4.39 6.32 -11.59
CA LEU A 347 -4.67 7.02 -10.33
C LEU A 347 -4.63 8.53 -10.58
N SER A 348 -5.77 9.19 -10.55
CA SER A 348 -5.93 10.61 -10.80
C SER A 348 -6.23 11.37 -9.52
N ILE A 349 -5.33 12.25 -9.06
CA ILE A 349 -5.57 13.11 -7.90
C ILE A 349 -6.31 14.36 -8.38
N GLU A 350 -7.55 14.60 -7.91
CA GLU A 350 -8.38 15.70 -8.41
C GLU A 350 -7.83 17.07 -7.98
N LYS A 351 -7.33 17.19 -6.75
CA LYS A 351 -6.82 18.43 -6.17
C LYS A 351 -5.42 18.23 -5.59
N PRO A 352 -4.43 19.01 -6.02
CA PRO A 352 -3.09 18.96 -5.44
C PRO A 352 -3.06 19.55 -4.03
N ASN A 353 -2.12 19.08 -3.20
CA ASN A 353 -1.94 19.60 -1.83
C ASN A 353 -1.20 20.94 -1.79
N SER A 354 -0.62 21.38 -2.90
CA SER A 354 0.16 22.59 -3.02
C SER A 354 -0.15 23.30 -4.32
N SER A 355 0.14 24.59 -4.39
CA SER A 355 -0.11 25.42 -5.58
C SER A 355 1.20 26.07 -6.02
N LEU A 356 1.51 25.96 -7.32
CA LEU A 356 2.63 26.59 -7.97
C LEU A 356 2.19 27.10 -9.34
N THR A 357 2.43 28.38 -9.61
CA THR A 357 2.07 29.04 -10.87
C THR A 357 3.29 29.15 -11.77
N VAL A 358 3.12 28.92 -13.06
CA VAL A 358 4.15 29.07 -14.07
C VAL A 358 4.46 30.57 -14.25
N PRO A 359 5.71 31.03 -14.08
CA PRO A 359 6.06 32.42 -14.31
C PRO A 359 6.09 32.74 -15.82
N SER A 360 6.01 34.00 -16.18
CA SER A 360 6.34 34.50 -17.52
C SER A 360 7.83 34.75 -17.64
N ASP A 361 8.40 34.46 -18.80
CA ASP A 361 9.78 34.80 -19.16
C ASP A 361 9.81 35.83 -20.28
N GLU A 362 10.60 36.90 -20.12
CA GLU A 362 10.61 38.00 -21.09
C GLU A 362 11.16 37.57 -22.49
N GLU A 363 12.15 36.68 -22.52
CA GLU A 363 12.77 36.20 -23.75
C GLU A 363 12.00 35.08 -24.42
N ASN A 364 11.23 34.28 -23.59
CA ASN A 364 10.43 33.14 -24.06
C ASN A 364 11.21 32.16 -24.95
N LEU A 365 12.48 31.90 -24.64
CA LEU A 365 13.36 31.05 -25.46
C LEU A 365 12.92 29.59 -25.50
N ASP A 366 12.27 29.14 -24.42
CA ASP A 366 11.68 27.80 -24.26
C ASP A 366 10.29 27.71 -24.93
N GLY A 367 9.70 28.81 -25.33
CA GLY A 367 8.36 28.87 -25.94
C GLY A 367 7.22 28.61 -24.97
N LEU A 368 7.44 28.63 -23.64
CA LEU A 368 6.47 28.22 -22.64
C LEU A 368 5.56 29.33 -22.10
N ASN A 369 5.65 30.58 -22.60
CA ASN A 369 4.80 31.66 -22.11
C ASN A 369 3.30 31.45 -22.32
N PHE A 370 2.89 30.52 -23.18
CA PHE A 370 1.48 30.11 -23.29
C PHE A 370 0.95 29.40 -22.02
N LEU A 371 1.85 28.94 -21.14
CA LEU A 371 1.54 28.38 -19.83
C LEU A 371 1.57 29.43 -18.70
N ALA A 372 2.13 30.62 -18.95
CA ALA A 372 2.27 31.64 -17.93
C ALA A 372 0.95 31.98 -17.24
N GLY A 373 0.96 32.02 -15.90
CA GLY A 373 -0.24 32.23 -15.08
C GLY A 373 -1.08 30.96 -14.82
N LYS A 374 -0.84 29.84 -15.50
CA LYS A 374 -1.47 28.56 -15.20
C LYS A 374 -0.83 27.90 -13.99
N HIS A 375 -1.60 27.09 -13.26
CA HIS A 375 -1.03 26.20 -12.26
C HIS A 375 -0.30 25.02 -12.90
N VAL A 376 0.84 24.61 -12.31
CA VAL A 376 1.59 23.43 -12.79
C VAL A 376 0.71 22.17 -12.80
N ASP A 377 -0.22 22.05 -11.82
CA ASP A 377 -1.18 20.95 -11.79
C ASP A 377 -2.12 20.94 -12.99
N GLU A 378 -2.52 22.08 -13.54
CA GLU A 378 -3.32 22.13 -14.77
C GLU A 378 -2.55 21.51 -15.95
N VAL A 379 -1.24 21.78 -16.04
CA VAL A 379 -0.39 21.19 -17.08
C VAL A 379 -0.28 19.69 -16.89
N ASN A 380 -0.09 19.22 -15.65
CA ASN A 380 -0.04 17.80 -15.30
C ASN A 380 -1.36 17.08 -15.62
N LYS A 381 -2.51 17.72 -15.37
CA LYS A 381 -3.84 17.19 -15.74
C LYS A 381 -4.04 17.10 -17.25
N MET A 382 -3.54 18.06 -18.01
CA MET A 382 -3.62 18.01 -19.47
C MET A 382 -2.70 16.91 -20.02
N ALA A 383 -1.53 16.68 -19.40
CA ALA A 383 -0.67 15.55 -19.72
C ALA A 383 -1.38 14.22 -19.44
N GLU A 384 -2.02 14.06 -18.27
CA GLU A 384 -2.81 12.87 -17.91
C GLU A 384 -3.91 12.62 -18.97
N LEU A 385 -4.72 13.62 -19.28
CA LEU A 385 -5.84 13.49 -20.20
C LEU A 385 -5.36 13.21 -21.65
N GLY A 386 -4.35 13.96 -22.10
CA GLY A 386 -3.77 13.78 -23.45
C GLY A 386 -3.16 12.39 -23.65
N THR A 387 -2.46 11.88 -22.64
CA THR A 387 -1.90 10.52 -22.65
C THR A 387 -3.00 9.46 -22.69
N GLN A 388 -4.03 9.59 -21.85
CA GLN A 388 -5.15 8.65 -21.87
C GLN A 388 -5.85 8.60 -23.24
N LEU A 389 -6.05 9.76 -23.89
CA LEU A 389 -6.65 9.82 -25.22
C LEU A 389 -5.76 9.11 -26.26
N ALA A 390 -4.45 9.42 -26.27
CA ALA A 390 -3.51 8.81 -27.19
C ALA A 390 -3.40 7.29 -27.04
N HIS A 391 -3.34 6.80 -25.79
CA HIS A 391 -3.25 5.37 -25.50
C HIS A 391 -4.54 4.63 -25.88
N VAL A 392 -5.71 5.21 -25.63
CA VAL A 392 -7.00 4.64 -26.06
C VAL A 392 -7.11 4.57 -27.56
N ASP A 393 -6.75 5.65 -28.27
CA ASP A 393 -6.69 5.67 -29.74
C ASP A 393 -5.68 4.65 -30.29
N GLY A 394 -4.61 4.41 -29.56
CA GLY A 394 -3.60 3.37 -29.84
C GLY A 394 -4.03 1.94 -29.48
N GLY A 395 -5.22 1.73 -28.95
CA GLY A 395 -5.75 0.39 -28.63
C GLY A 395 -5.47 -0.10 -27.21
N VAL A 396 -5.20 0.79 -26.25
CA VAL A 396 -4.97 0.48 -24.84
C VAL A 396 -6.15 0.93 -23.98
N PRO A 397 -6.95 0.00 -23.45
CA PRO A 397 -8.05 0.32 -22.55
C PRO A 397 -7.57 1.06 -21.30
N ASN A 398 -8.34 2.06 -20.84
CA ASN A 398 -8.01 2.85 -19.67
C ASN A 398 -9.13 2.82 -18.62
N ILE A 399 -8.80 2.36 -17.42
CA ILE A 399 -9.60 2.51 -16.20
C ILE A 399 -9.08 3.75 -15.49
N ARG A 400 -9.97 4.57 -14.93
CA ARG A 400 -9.57 5.73 -14.13
C ARG A 400 -10.15 5.65 -12.72
N ILE A 401 -9.28 5.77 -11.72
CA ILE A 401 -9.63 5.92 -10.30
C ILE A 401 -9.36 7.37 -9.92
N SER A 402 -10.42 8.13 -9.62
CA SER A 402 -10.29 9.52 -9.19
C SER A 402 -10.26 9.61 -7.68
N ILE A 403 -9.22 10.26 -7.15
CA ILE A 403 -8.95 10.46 -5.72
C ILE A 403 -9.11 11.96 -5.45
N PRO A 404 -10.02 12.41 -4.57
CA PRO A 404 -10.28 13.84 -4.37
C PRO A 404 -9.05 14.67 -3.99
N GLU A 405 -8.23 14.16 -3.05
CA GLU A 405 -6.96 14.75 -2.65
C GLU A 405 -6.07 13.69 -1.98
N LEU A 406 -4.78 13.94 -1.89
CA LEU A 406 -3.84 12.99 -1.29
C LEU A 406 -3.70 13.25 0.22
N ASN A 407 -4.48 12.52 1.02
CA ASN A 407 -4.43 12.54 2.48
C ASN A 407 -4.66 11.14 3.07
N ALA A 408 -4.50 11.00 4.39
CA ALA A 408 -4.62 9.69 5.06
C ALA A 408 -5.98 9.03 4.84
N TYR A 409 -7.07 9.80 4.87
CA TYR A 409 -8.42 9.28 4.68
C TYR A 409 -8.60 8.63 3.29
N TYR A 410 -8.22 9.33 2.22
CA TYR A 410 -8.37 8.80 0.86
C TYR A 410 -7.36 7.68 0.54
N ILE A 411 -6.18 7.70 1.14
CA ILE A 411 -5.27 6.55 1.06
C ILE A 411 -5.89 5.34 1.76
N GLY A 412 -6.55 5.50 2.90
CA GLY A 412 -7.30 4.43 3.56
C GLY A 412 -8.39 3.84 2.67
N GLN A 413 -9.16 4.70 1.98
CA GLN A 413 -10.15 4.25 0.99
C GLN A 413 -9.49 3.45 -0.15
N LEU A 414 -8.38 3.93 -0.70
CA LEU A 414 -7.68 3.31 -1.82
C LEU A 414 -7.12 1.93 -1.45
N LEU A 415 -6.55 1.80 -0.25
CA LEU A 415 -6.02 0.54 0.24
C LEU A 415 -7.11 -0.52 0.32
N TYR A 416 -8.21 -0.23 1.00
CA TYR A 416 -9.30 -1.20 1.13
C TYR A 416 -10.00 -1.48 -0.20
N PHE A 417 -10.17 -0.46 -1.06
CA PHE A 417 -10.69 -0.65 -2.42
C PHE A 417 -9.87 -1.70 -3.21
N PHE A 418 -8.54 -1.60 -3.17
CA PHE A 418 -7.70 -2.56 -3.87
C PHE A 418 -7.69 -3.94 -3.20
N GLU A 419 -7.73 -4.02 -1.88
CA GLU A 419 -7.80 -5.29 -1.15
C GLU A 419 -9.07 -6.08 -1.50
N ILE A 420 -10.24 -5.44 -1.40
CA ILE A 420 -11.52 -6.09 -1.72
C ILE A 420 -11.65 -6.39 -3.21
N GLY A 421 -11.23 -5.47 -4.09
CA GLY A 421 -11.18 -5.65 -5.53
C GLY A 421 -10.30 -6.84 -5.93
N CYS A 422 -9.16 -7.02 -5.27
CA CYS A 422 -8.24 -8.14 -5.48
C CYS A 422 -8.86 -9.47 -5.04
N GLY A 423 -9.48 -9.53 -3.87
CA GLY A 423 -10.17 -10.74 -3.39
C GLY A 423 -11.28 -11.20 -4.34
N ILE A 424 -12.13 -10.27 -4.76
CA ILE A 424 -13.21 -10.54 -5.73
C ILE A 424 -12.60 -11.00 -7.07
N SER A 425 -11.64 -10.26 -7.60
CA SER A 425 -11.04 -10.54 -8.91
C SER A 425 -10.35 -11.91 -8.96
N GLY A 426 -9.62 -12.29 -7.91
CA GLY A 426 -8.97 -13.59 -7.83
C GLY A 426 -9.97 -14.76 -7.81
N TYR A 427 -11.08 -14.63 -7.09
CA TYR A 427 -12.14 -15.63 -7.10
C TYR A 427 -12.88 -15.69 -8.45
N VAL A 428 -13.12 -14.57 -9.12
CA VAL A 428 -13.68 -14.54 -10.48
C VAL A 428 -12.75 -15.22 -11.47
N LEU A 429 -11.44 -15.00 -11.34
CA LEU A 429 -10.40 -15.66 -12.14
C LEU A 429 -10.33 -17.18 -11.88
N GLY A 430 -10.90 -17.63 -10.75
CA GLY A 430 -10.94 -19.05 -10.35
C GLY A 430 -9.64 -19.54 -9.71
N VAL A 431 -8.97 -18.70 -8.93
CA VAL A 431 -7.77 -19.05 -8.14
C VAL A 431 -7.99 -18.75 -6.66
N ASN A 432 -7.18 -19.35 -5.77
CA ASN A 432 -7.13 -18.97 -4.36
C ASN A 432 -6.32 -17.65 -4.21
N PRO A 433 -6.95 -16.49 -3.89
CA PRO A 433 -6.23 -15.23 -3.83
C PRO A 433 -5.35 -15.05 -2.57
N PHE A 434 -5.42 -15.95 -1.59
CA PHE A 434 -4.84 -15.70 -0.26
C PHE A 434 -3.63 -16.57 0.09
N ASN A 435 -3.31 -17.60 -0.67
CA ASN A 435 -2.06 -18.37 -0.54
C ASN A 435 -0.96 -17.83 -1.47
N GLN A 436 0.26 -18.35 -1.37
CA GLN A 436 1.41 -18.00 -2.22
C GLN A 436 2.38 -19.19 -2.38
N PRO A 437 1.96 -20.31 -3.01
CA PRO A 437 2.79 -21.51 -3.09
C PRO A 437 4.06 -21.32 -3.93
N GLY A 438 4.06 -20.39 -4.88
CA GLY A 438 5.18 -20.14 -5.80
C GLY A 438 6.47 -19.63 -5.15
N VAL A 439 6.38 -19.04 -3.95
CA VAL A 439 7.56 -18.47 -3.28
C VAL A 439 8.34 -19.47 -2.41
N GLU A 440 7.85 -20.72 -2.28
CA GLU A 440 8.54 -21.71 -1.42
C GLU A 440 9.76 -22.34 -2.10
N ALA A 441 9.74 -22.47 -3.42
CA ALA A 441 10.82 -23.13 -4.16
C ALA A 441 12.16 -22.41 -4.03
N TYR A 442 12.20 -21.08 -4.19
CA TYR A 442 13.47 -20.33 -4.08
C TYR A 442 14.03 -20.36 -2.65
N LYS A 443 13.16 -20.31 -1.63
CA LYS A 443 13.58 -20.38 -0.23
C LYS A 443 14.26 -21.72 0.06
N LYS A 444 13.67 -22.82 -0.41
CA LYS A 444 14.24 -24.17 -0.27
C LYS A 444 15.62 -24.23 -0.92
N ASN A 445 15.76 -23.70 -2.14
CA ASN A 445 17.03 -23.67 -2.85
C ASN A 445 18.07 -22.81 -2.12
N MET A 446 17.68 -21.63 -1.64
CA MET A 446 18.58 -20.75 -0.87
C MET A 446 19.08 -21.45 0.42
N PHE A 447 18.20 -22.11 1.16
CA PHE A 447 18.58 -22.82 2.38
C PHE A 447 19.52 -24.00 2.08
N ALA A 448 19.30 -24.73 0.99
CA ALA A 448 20.18 -25.79 0.53
C ALA A 448 21.57 -25.26 0.14
N LEU A 449 21.63 -24.14 -0.59
CA LEU A 449 22.90 -23.52 -1.00
C LEU A 449 23.69 -22.90 0.17
N LEU A 450 23.00 -22.50 1.23
CA LEU A 450 23.61 -21.99 2.47
C LEU A 450 23.95 -23.11 3.47
N ASP A 451 23.85 -24.38 3.09
CA ASP A 451 24.10 -25.54 3.92
C ASP A 451 23.36 -25.50 5.27
N LYS A 452 22.09 -25.04 5.22
CA LYS A 452 21.25 -24.98 6.41
C LYS A 452 21.03 -26.37 6.98
N PRO A 453 21.20 -26.59 8.30
CA PRO A 453 20.95 -27.90 8.92
C PRO A 453 19.54 -28.43 8.57
N GLY A 454 19.47 -29.71 8.16
CA GLY A 454 18.24 -30.36 7.69
C GLY A 454 17.96 -30.22 6.19
N TYR A 455 18.92 -29.68 5.41
CA TYR A 455 18.83 -29.53 3.94
C TYR A 455 20.00 -30.22 3.22
N GLU A 456 20.64 -31.22 3.83
CA GLU A 456 21.88 -31.84 3.34
C GLU A 456 21.67 -32.53 1.99
N GLU A 457 20.57 -33.25 1.81
CA GLU A 457 20.24 -33.93 0.55
C GLU A 457 19.91 -32.94 -0.57
N GLU A 458 19.12 -31.90 -0.24
CA GLU A 458 18.82 -30.82 -1.17
C GLU A 458 20.08 -30.05 -1.57
N SER A 459 21.01 -29.81 -0.63
CA SER A 459 22.29 -29.14 -0.89
C SER A 459 23.10 -29.94 -1.90
N LYS A 460 23.23 -31.26 -1.70
CA LYS A 460 23.92 -32.16 -2.63
C LYS A 460 23.25 -32.18 -4.01
N ALA A 461 21.92 -32.27 -4.04
CA ALA A 461 21.19 -32.32 -5.30
C ALA A 461 21.28 -31.01 -6.10
N ILE A 462 21.22 -29.84 -5.44
CA ILE A 462 21.29 -28.54 -6.12
C ILE A 462 22.70 -28.23 -6.62
N ARG A 463 23.73 -28.57 -5.84
CA ARG A 463 25.16 -28.39 -6.24
C ARG A 463 25.55 -29.25 -7.46
N ALA A 464 24.89 -30.40 -7.64
CA ALA A 464 25.09 -31.24 -8.82
C ALA A 464 24.54 -30.63 -10.11
N ARG A 465 23.76 -29.54 -10.02
CA ARG A 465 23.15 -28.80 -11.16
C ARG A 465 23.90 -27.52 -11.51
N LEU A 466 24.87 -27.08 -10.68
CA LEU A 466 25.71 -25.90 -10.89
C LEU A 466 27.02 -26.30 -11.60
#